data_6bb5f65c3fb2ddbb70619efb95630f50
#
_entry.id   6bb5f65c3fb2ddbb70619efb95630f50
#
_cell.length_a   1.000
_cell.length_b   1.000
_cell.length_c   1.000
_cell.angle_alpha   90.00
_cell.angle_beta   90.00
_cell.angle_gamma   90.00
#
_symmetry.space_group_name_H-M   'P 1'
#
loop_
_entity.id
_entity.type
_entity.pdbx_description
1 polymer ?
#
loop_
_entity_poly.entity_id
_entity_poly.type
_entity_poly.pdbx_seq_one_letter_code
_entity_poly.pdbx_strand_id
1 'polypeptide(L)'
;MTSINNKTITSVYEKMKAYERISKKLFILLFMLVFYGYSSIIAQPSIPAGQVDIFVGADFNYRDLFHNGKIYEILLNLTPGVKWNMGKGWQAAAQALVPVYNDYGDRYKKVRLNMAVLSKEAHWRSRWFLKASGGLFGRERYGLDLKGMYVVNRWLALEVQAGLTGYCSMAVDWEASTPKRITALLGTDVYLNKWNTQFRARGGRFLYEDYGAIVEAMRHFNHCTVGVYGEYSNEGGKNAGF
;
A
#
# COMPACT_ATOMS: atom_id res chain seq x y z
N MET A 1 25.13 29.30 -39.79
CA MET A 1 24.63 27.94 -39.69
C MET A 1 25.71 27.07 -39.08
N THR A 2 25.64 26.80 -37.78
CA THR A 2 26.63 26.02 -37.02
C THR A 2 26.35 24.53 -37.21
N SER A 3 27.26 23.84 -37.90
CA SER A 3 27.21 22.39 -38.08
C SER A 3 27.34 21.69 -36.73
N ILE A 4 26.27 21.09 -36.24
CA ILE A 4 26.28 20.25 -35.05
C ILE A 4 27.09 18.99 -35.36
N ASN A 5 28.18 18.80 -34.65
CA ASN A 5 29.16 17.75 -34.89
C ASN A 5 28.56 16.37 -34.55
N ASN A 6 28.51 15.48 -35.55
CA ASN A 6 27.97 14.12 -35.44
C ASN A 6 28.53 13.31 -34.25
N LYS A 7 29.79 13.58 -33.85
CA LYS A 7 30.40 12.96 -32.66
C LYS A 7 29.70 13.30 -31.35
N THR A 8 29.16 14.52 -31.22
CA THR A 8 28.44 14.95 -30.03
C THR A 8 27.08 14.24 -29.94
N ILE A 9 26.36 14.07 -31.04
CA ILE A 9 25.07 13.38 -31.09
C ILE A 9 25.25 11.90 -30.74
N THR A 10 26.27 11.22 -31.27
CA THR A 10 26.58 9.82 -30.98
C THR A 10 26.94 9.62 -29.51
N SER A 11 27.74 10.53 -28.91
CA SER A 11 28.09 10.47 -27.48
C SER A 11 26.87 10.64 -26.56
N VAL A 12 25.95 11.53 -26.91
CA VAL A 12 24.70 11.73 -26.15
C VAL A 12 23.81 10.49 -26.25
N TYR A 13 23.70 9.91 -27.45
CA TYR A 13 22.90 8.70 -27.67
C TYR A 13 23.45 7.47 -26.91
N GLU A 14 24.75 7.27 -26.86
CA GLU A 14 25.37 6.18 -26.08
C GLU A 14 25.20 6.41 -24.56
N LYS A 15 25.32 7.65 -24.10
CA LYS A 15 25.01 7.98 -22.69
C LYS A 15 23.55 7.71 -22.34
N MET A 16 22.61 8.04 -23.22
CA MET A 16 21.18 7.73 -23.03
C MET A 16 20.93 6.23 -22.96
N LYS A 17 21.52 5.42 -23.85
CA LYS A 17 21.43 3.95 -23.80
C LYS A 17 22.05 3.34 -22.53
N ALA A 18 23.16 3.88 -22.05
CA ALA A 18 23.77 3.43 -20.80
C ALA A 18 22.86 3.76 -19.59
N TYR A 19 22.27 4.96 -19.58
CA TYR A 19 21.30 5.38 -18.57
C TYR A 19 20.05 4.49 -18.56
N GLU A 20 19.52 4.17 -19.72
CA GLU A 20 18.35 3.27 -19.86
C GLU A 20 18.66 1.86 -19.35
N ARG A 21 19.84 1.32 -19.59
CA ARG A 21 20.27 0.01 -19.06
C ARG A 21 20.46 0.02 -17.55
N ILE A 22 21.01 1.11 -16.99
CA ILE A 22 21.19 1.26 -15.53
C ILE A 22 19.83 1.43 -14.87
N SER A 23 18.96 2.24 -15.44
CA SER A 23 17.58 2.44 -14.96
C SER A 23 16.80 1.14 -14.94
N LYS A 24 16.84 0.33 -16.01
CA LYS A 24 16.17 -0.98 -16.05
C LYS A 24 16.72 -1.97 -15.02
N LYS A 25 18.04 -2.02 -14.81
CA LYS A 25 18.65 -2.89 -13.78
C LYS A 25 18.32 -2.42 -12.37
N LEU A 26 18.34 -1.11 -12.12
CA LEU A 26 17.98 -0.52 -10.84
C LEU A 26 16.50 -0.74 -10.55
N PHE A 27 15.64 -0.59 -11.57
CA PHE A 27 14.20 -0.85 -11.48
C PHE A 27 13.91 -2.31 -11.14
N ILE A 28 14.60 -3.28 -11.78
CA ILE A 28 14.44 -4.71 -11.48
C ILE A 28 14.93 -5.03 -10.06
N LEU A 29 16.05 -4.45 -9.62
CA LEU A 29 16.58 -4.66 -8.27
C LEU A 29 15.67 -4.05 -7.20
N LEU A 30 15.17 -2.84 -7.44
CA LEU A 30 14.22 -2.16 -6.57
C LEU A 30 12.86 -2.87 -6.55
N PHE A 31 12.42 -3.36 -7.70
CA PHE A 31 11.22 -4.18 -7.85
C PHE A 31 11.33 -5.47 -7.02
N MET A 32 12.47 -6.17 -7.06
CA MET A 32 12.69 -7.34 -6.19
C MET A 32 12.71 -6.97 -4.71
N LEU A 33 13.31 -5.85 -4.31
CA LEU A 33 13.33 -5.40 -2.91
C LEU A 33 11.94 -5.00 -2.40
N VAL A 34 11.14 -4.33 -3.22
CA VAL A 34 9.75 -3.95 -2.89
C VAL A 34 8.86 -5.19 -2.79
N PHE A 35 9.03 -6.18 -3.69
CA PHE A 35 8.29 -7.44 -3.61
C PHE A 35 8.65 -8.28 -2.40
N TYR A 36 9.92 -8.32 -1.98
CA TYR A 36 10.32 -8.98 -0.73
C TYR A 36 9.70 -8.32 0.51
N GLY A 37 9.54 -7.00 0.51
CA GLY A 37 8.92 -6.26 1.62
C GLY A 37 7.39 -6.40 1.69
N TYR A 38 6.69 -6.45 0.55
CA TYR A 38 5.22 -6.53 0.50
C TYR A 38 4.67 -7.93 0.75
N SER A 39 5.37 -8.98 0.34
CA SER A 39 4.95 -10.37 0.56
C SER A 39 4.94 -10.76 2.04
N SER A 40 5.71 -10.10 2.89
CA SER A 40 5.72 -10.38 4.32
C SER A 40 4.49 -9.88 5.09
N ILE A 41 3.70 -8.95 4.52
CA ILE A 41 2.52 -8.37 5.21
C ILE A 41 1.27 -9.25 5.01
N ILE A 42 1.17 -9.99 3.91
CA ILE A 42 -0.03 -10.77 3.56
C ILE A 42 0.03 -12.20 4.10
N ALA A 43 1.21 -12.76 4.29
CA ALA A 43 1.42 -14.13 4.74
C ALA A 43 2.09 -14.25 6.11
N GLN A 44 2.05 -13.21 6.96
CA GLN A 44 2.60 -13.33 8.31
C GLN A 44 1.78 -14.32 9.14
N PRO A 45 2.43 -15.34 9.72
CA PRO A 45 1.78 -16.19 10.69
C PRO A 45 1.21 -15.30 11.81
N SER A 46 0.04 -15.64 12.33
CA SER A 46 -0.56 -14.92 13.44
C SER A 46 0.42 -14.89 14.60
N ILE A 47 0.81 -13.67 15.02
CA ILE A 47 1.69 -13.49 16.19
C ILE A 47 0.98 -14.09 17.41
N PRO A 48 1.59 -14.99 18.16
CA PRO A 48 1.01 -15.53 19.37
C PRO A 48 0.59 -14.44 20.36
N ALA A 49 -0.40 -14.72 21.20
CA ALA A 49 -0.88 -13.76 22.19
C ALA A 49 0.26 -13.35 23.15
N GLY A 50 0.37 -12.06 23.43
CA GLY A 50 1.40 -11.49 24.29
C GLY A 50 2.73 -11.20 23.61
N GLN A 51 2.89 -11.56 22.33
CA GLN A 51 4.14 -11.34 21.59
C GLN A 51 4.14 -10.02 20.82
N VAL A 52 5.35 -9.51 20.63
CA VAL A 52 5.65 -8.31 19.84
C VAL A 52 6.49 -8.73 18.64
N ASP A 53 6.10 -8.28 17.47
CA ASP A 53 6.85 -8.44 16.23
C ASP A 53 7.42 -7.08 15.82
N ILE A 54 8.70 -7.03 15.50
CA ILE A 54 9.38 -5.83 15.02
C ILE A 54 9.79 -6.09 13.58
N PHE A 55 9.43 -5.20 12.71
CA PHE A 55 9.70 -5.32 11.27
C PHE A 55 10.26 -4.02 10.70
N VAL A 56 10.97 -4.14 9.59
CA VAL A 56 11.43 -3.00 8.80
C VAL A 56 11.00 -3.24 7.36
N GLY A 57 10.34 -2.27 6.78
CA GLY A 57 9.97 -2.26 5.37
C GLY A 57 10.66 -1.13 4.62
N ALA A 58 10.43 -1.06 3.32
CA ALA A 58 10.80 0.06 2.47
C ALA A 58 9.54 0.60 1.79
N ASP A 59 9.41 1.91 1.74
CA ASP A 59 8.37 2.62 1.00
C ASP A 59 9.04 3.42 -0.11
N PHE A 60 8.72 3.06 -1.34
CA PHE A 60 9.28 3.66 -2.53
C PHE A 60 8.18 4.35 -3.33
N ASN A 61 8.35 5.64 -3.53
CA ASN A 61 7.45 6.44 -4.33
C ASN A 61 8.24 7.12 -5.45
N TYR A 62 7.67 7.15 -6.62
CA TYR A 62 8.21 7.94 -7.72
C TYR A 62 7.07 8.71 -8.39
N ARG A 63 7.39 9.82 -9.00
CA ARG A 63 6.49 10.57 -9.85
C ARG A 63 7.23 11.07 -11.08
N ASP A 64 6.55 10.93 -12.22
CA ASP A 64 6.99 11.49 -13.49
C ASP A 64 6.54 12.93 -13.53
N LEU A 65 7.50 13.81 -13.50
CA LEU A 65 7.22 15.21 -13.70
C LEU A 65 8.24 15.71 -14.70
N PHE A 66 7.88 15.92 -15.91
CA PHE A 66 8.62 16.82 -16.80
C PHE A 66 8.56 18.26 -16.25
N HIS A 67 8.77 18.39 -14.94
CA HIS A 67 8.63 19.61 -14.16
C HIS A 67 9.99 19.99 -13.59
N ASN A 68 10.36 21.28 -13.63
CA ASN A 68 11.63 21.81 -13.13
C ASN A 68 12.91 21.16 -13.72
N GLY A 69 12.86 20.67 -14.95
CA GLY A 69 14.04 20.08 -15.60
C GLY A 69 14.44 18.68 -15.10
N LYS A 70 13.62 18.07 -14.23
CA LYS A 70 13.77 16.67 -13.80
C LYS A 70 12.78 15.79 -14.56
N ILE A 71 13.25 14.62 -14.98
CA ILE A 71 12.41 13.62 -15.67
C ILE A 71 11.57 12.86 -14.66
N TYR A 72 12.11 12.61 -13.45
CA TYR A 72 11.43 11.93 -12.34
C TYR A 72 11.97 12.41 -10.99
N GLU A 73 11.18 12.26 -9.98
CA GLU A 73 11.56 12.47 -8.58
C GLU A 73 11.31 11.18 -7.79
N ILE A 74 12.21 10.88 -6.88
CA ILE A 74 12.18 9.66 -6.06
C ILE A 74 12.09 10.03 -4.59
N LEU A 75 11.25 9.28 -3.86
CA LEU A 75 11.19 9.29 -2.42
C LEU A 75 11.34 7.85 -1.92
N LEU A 76 12.41 7.58 -1.20
CA LEU A 76 12.67 6.30 -0.54
C LEU A 76 12.67 6.49 0.97
N ASN A 77 11.78 5.78 1.65
CA ASN A 77 11.70 5.75 3.10
C ASN A 77 11.97 4.33 3.62
N LEU A 78 12.66 4.22 4.76
CA LEU A 78 12.57 3.04 5.60
C LEU A 78 11.33 3.15 6.48
N THR A 79 10.67 2.00 6.71
CA THR A 79 9.42 1.94 7.47
C THR A 79 9.55 0.96 8.64
N PRO A 80 10.35 1.31 9.68
CA PRO A 80 10.39 0.51 10.89
C PRO A 80 9.02 0.51 11.56
N GLY A 81 8.62 -0.65 12.07
CA GLY A 81 7.32 -0.81 12.69
C GLY A 81 7.33 -1.88 13.79
N VAL A 82 6.31 -1.84 14.61
CA VAL A 82 6.02 -2.78 15.65
C VAL A 82 4.57 -3.22 15.57
N LYS A 83 4.34 -4.51 15.78
CA LYS A 83 3.00 -5.10 15.89
C LYS A 83 2.95 -5.92 17.17
N TRP A 84 1.98 -5.64 18.01
CA TRP A 84 1.77 -6.30 19.27
C TRP A 84 0.42 -6.99 19.32
N ASN A 85 0.43 -8.30 19.54
CA ASN A 85 -0.78 -9.07 19.82
C ASN A 85 -1.02 -9.13 21.34
N MET A 86 -1.93 -8.32 21.83
CA MET A 86 -2.28 -8.24 23.25
C MET A 86 -3.15 -9.42 23.74
N GLY A 87 -3.53 -10.32 22.83
CA GLY A 87 -4.43 -11.43 23.12
C GLY A 87 -5.92 -11.06 23.07
N LYS A 88 -6.77 -12.06 23.19
CA LYS A 88 -8.23 -11.91 23.12
C LYS A 88 -8.73 -11.12 21.87
N GLY A 89 -7.98 -11.19 20.77
CA GLY A 89 -8.26 -10.49 19.52
C GLY A 89 -7.86 -9.01 19.48
N TRP A 90 -7.19 -8.47 20.51
CA TRP A 90 -6.64 -7.12 20.49
C TRP A 90 -5.26 -7.10 19.86
N GLN A 91 -5.04 -6.15 18.97
CA GLN A 91 -3.76 -5.92 18.29
C GLN A 91 -3.49 -4.41 18.22
N ALA A 92 -2.26 -4.03 18.54
CA ALA A 92 -1.76 -2.68 18.30
C ALA A 92 -0.65 -2.75 17.24
N ALA A 93 -0.57 -1.74 16.39
CA ALA A 93 0.53 -1.61 15.42
C ALA A 93 0.93 -0.14 15.29
N ALA A 94 2.24 0.09 15.18
CA ALA A 94 2.80 1.41 14.91
C ALA A 94 3.92 1.30 13.88
N GLN A 95 4.06 2.31 13.03
CA GLN A 95 5.09 2.37 11.99
C GLN A 95 5.52 3.81 11.78
N ALA A 96 6.80 4.04 11.61
CA ALA A 96 7.37 5.33 11.26
C ALA A 96 7.84 5.36 9.80
N LEU A 97 7.94 6.54 9.22
CA LEU A 97 8.63 6.81 7.95
C LEU A 97 9.94 7.51 8.27
N VAL A 98 11.04 6.90 7.87
CA VAL A 98 12.39 7.44 7.98
C VAL A 98 12.90 7.70 6.57
N PRO A 99 12.96 8.96 6.12
CA PRO A 99 13.40 9.28 4.76
C PRO A 99 14.89 8.97 4.60
N VAL A 100 15.23 8.16 3.58
CA VAL A 100 16.61 7.81 3.21
C VAL A 100 17.03 8.60 1.99
N TYR A 101 16.16 8.75 1.01
CA TYR A 101 16.37 9.54 -0.18
C TYR A 101 15.11 10.34 -0.51
N ASN A 102 15.25 11.63 -0.80
CA ASN A 102 14.11 12.52 -0.96
C ASN A 102 14.36 13.61 -2.01
N ASP A 103 13.72 13.49 -3.17
CA ASP A 103 13.62 14.52 -4.19
C ASP A 103 12.31 15.31 -4.13
N TYR A 104 11.35 14.91 -3.28
CA TYR A 104 9.99 15.48 -3.22
C TYR A 104 9.92 16.84 -2.51
N GLY A 105 11.01 17.24 -1.80
CA GLY A 105 11.10 18.51 -1.10
C GLY A 105 11.10 18.42 0.42
N ASP A 106 11.12 19.58 1.08
CA ASP A 106 11.38 19.71 2.52
C ASP A 106 10.32 19.06 3.41
N ARG A 107 9.07 19.01 2.95
CA ARG A 107 7.96 18.35 3.64
C ARG A 107 8.26 16.88 3.99
N TYR A 108 9.07 16.21 3.19
CA TYR A 108 9.35 14.78 3.33
C TYR A 108 10.70 14.46 3.96
N LYS A 109 11.42 15.45 4.48
CA LYS A 109 12.77 15.27 5.07
C LYS A 109 12.75 14.78 6.53
N LYS A 110 11.64 14.96 7.24
CA LYS A 110 11.56 14.63 8.67
C LYS A 110 11.06 13.20 8.88
N VAL A 111 11.56 12.55 9.92
CA VAL A 111 10.97 11.31 10.45
C VAL A 111 9.58 11.61 10.94
N ARG A 112 8.61 10.78 10.56
CA ARG A 112 7.20 10.97 10.91
C ARG A 112 6.51 9.65 11.21
N LEU A 113 5.48 9.72 12.03
CA LEU A 113 4.61 8.58 12.30
C LEU A 113 3.74 8.32 11.05
N ASN A 114 3.83 7.10 10.49
CA ASN A 114 3.02 6.68 9.36
C ASN A 114 1.69 6.07 9.81
N MET A 115 1.76 5.20 10.82
CA MET A 115 0.62 4.43 11.29
C MET A 115 0.70 4.25 12.80
N ALA A 116 -0.43 4.35 13.48
CA ALA A 116 -0.62 3.93 14.86
C ALA A 116 -2.08 3.48 15.03
N VAL A 117 -2.31 2.19 15.04
CA VAL A 117 -3.65 1.58 14.98
C VAL A 117 -3.85 0.61 16.13
N LEU A 118 -4.98 0.73 16.80
CA LEU A 118 -5.51 -0.28 17.71
C LEU A 118 -6.64 -1.00 16.99
N SER A 119 -6.64 -2.32 17.00
CA SER A 119 -7.68 -3.13 16.39
C SER A 119 -8.17 -4.23 17.31
N LYS A 120 -9.44 -4.58 17.14
CA LYS A 120 -10.11 -5.68 17.82
C LYS A 120 -10.69 -6.62 16.77
N GLU A 121 -10.28 -7.87 16.81
CA GLU A 121 -10.85 -8.95 16.01
C GLU A 121 -11.77 -9.81 16.88
N ALA A 122 -12.91 -10.18 16.32
CA ALA A 122 -13.89 -11.07 16.93
C ALA A 122 -14.33 -12.12 15.91
N HIS A 123 -14.42 -13.36 16.37
CA HIS A 123 -14.93 -14.49 15.59
C HIS A 123 -16.25 -14.95 16.18
N TRP A 124 -17.28 -15.05 15.36
CA TRP A 124 -18.59 -15.51 15.79
C TRP A 124 -19.07 -16.66 14.90
N ARG A 125 -19.46 -17.77 15.55
CA ARG A 125 -19.99 -18.97 14.88
C ARG A 125 -19.13 -19.52 13.74
N SER A 126 -17.81 -19.52 13.86
CA SER A 126 -16.85 -20.08 12.90
C SER A 126 -16.90 -19.53 11.45
N ARG A 127 -17.87 -18.69 11.13
CA ARG A 127 -18.07 -18.14 9.77
C ARG A 127 -18.01 -16.62 9.70
N TRP A 128 -18.23 -15.93 10.83
CA TRP A 128 -18.19 -14.48 10.90
C TRP A 128 -16.89 -14.00 11.50
N PHE A 129 -16.21 -13.16 10.78
CA PHE A 129 -15.00 -12.48 11.22
C PHE A 129 -15.27 -10.98 11.20
N LEU A 130 -15.12 -10.35 12.34
CA LEU A 130 -15.31 -8.91 12.51
C LEU A 130 -14.02 -8.29 12.99
N LYS A 131 -13.66 -7.15 12.42
CA LYS A 131 -12.51 -6.36 12.83
C LYS A 131 -12.91 -4.90 12.93
N ALA A 132 -12.74 -4.33 14.11
CA ALA A 132 -12.81 -2.89 14.33
C ALA A 132 -11.41 -2.34 14.52
N SER A 133 -11.07 -1.26 13.85
CA SER A 133 -9.78 -0.61 13.93
C SER A 133 -9.96 0.88 14.13
N GLY A 134 -9.13 1.49 14.96
CA GLY A 134 -9.12 2.92 15.18
C GLY A 134 -7.72 3.45 15.36
N GLY A 135 -7.47 4.67 14.90
CA GLY A 135 -6.19 5.32 15.03
C GLY A 135 -5.74 6.04 13.76
N LEU A 136 -4.44 6.15 13.59
CA LEU A 136 -3.79 6.72 12.43
C LEU A 136 -3.50 5.57 11.43
N PHE A 137 -4.19 5.61 10.31
CA PHE A 137 -4.00 4.66 9.21
C PHE A 137 -3.01 5.22 8.22
N GLY A 138 -1.95 4.79 7.88
CA GLY A 138 -0.98 5.32 6.92
C GLY A 138 -1.49 6.36 5.90
N ARG A 139 -0.61 7.04 5.22
CA ARG A 139 -0.94 8.09 4.24
C ARG A 139 -1.74 9.27 4.81
N GLU A 140 -1.37 9.70 6.03
CA GLU A 140 -1.94 10.90 6.67
C GLU A 140 -3.47 10.82 6.89
N ARG A 141 -3.99 9.63 7.26
CA ARG A 141 -5.41 9.41 7.54
C ARG A 141 -5.61 8.87 8.95
N TYR A 142 -6.63 9.37 9.65
CA TYR A 142 -7.03 8.87 10.96
C TYR A 142 -8.54 8.63 11.02
N GLY A 143 -8.98 7.82 11.96
CA GLY A 143 -10.41 7.55 12.14
C GLY A 143 -10.71 6.15 12.62
N LEU A 144 -11.85 5.63 12.17
CA LEU A 144 -12.38 4.31 12.49
C LEU A 144 -12.61 3.52 11.19
N ASP A 145 -12.33 2.22 11.24
CA ASP A 145 -12.58 1.27 10.16
C ASP A 145 -13.19 0.00 10.74
N LEU A 146 -14.29 -0.44 10.17
CA LEU A 146 -15.00 -1.65 10.52
C LEU A 146 -15.00 -2.59 9.31
N LYS A 147 -14.53 -3.82 9.49
CA LYS A 147 -14.56 -4.86 8.47
C LYS A 147 -15.33 -6.05 8.98
N GLY A 148 -16.20 -6.60 8.14
CA GLY A 148 -16.88 -7.85 8.36
C GLY A 148 -16.59 -8.81 7.21
N MET A 149 -16.39 -10.08 7.52
CA MET A 149 -16.26 -11.13 6.52
C MET A 149 -17.16 -12.31 6.94
N TYR A 150 -17.92 -12.80 5.98
CA TYR A 150 -18.73 -14.00 6.12
C TYR A 150 -18.24 -15.10 5.20
N VAL A 151 -17.77 -16.19 5.75
CA VAL A 151 -17.32 -17.36 5.00
C VAL A 151 -18.51 -18.21 4.60
N VAL A 152 -18.91 -18.13 3.33
CA VAL A 152 -20.04 -18.88 2.76
C VAL A 152 -19.67 -20.36 2.68
N ASN A 153 -18.49 -20.64 2.11
CA ASN A 153 -17.97 -22.01 1.98
C ASN A 153 -16.42 -21.98 1.86
N ARG A 154 -15.80 -23.11 1.51
CA ARG A 154 -14.32 -23.25 1.44
C ARG A 154 -13.64 -22.38 0.37
N TRP A 155 -14.39 -21.88 -0.59
CA TRP A 155 -13.86 -21.14 -1.73
C TRP A 155 -14.46 -19.73 -1.88
N LEU A 156 -15.47 -19.36 -1.08
CA LEU A 156 -16.17 -18.08 -1.20
C LEU A 156 -16.35 -17.43 0.18
N ALA A 157 -15.93 -16.18 0.28
CA ALA A 157 -16.26 -15.28 1.38
C ALA A 157 -16.87 -13.97 0.85
N LEU A 158 -17.73 -13.36 1.64
CA LEU A 158 -18.32 -12.05 1.41
C LEU A 158 -17.67 -11.06 2.39
N GLU A 159 -17.32 -9.89 1.89
CA GLU A 159 -16.68 -8.82 2.69
C GLU A 159 -17.58 -7.58 2.72
N VAL A 160 -17.60 -6.91 3.86
CA VAL A 160 -18.17 -5.58 4.04
C VAL A 160 -17.17 -4.73 4.80
N GLN A 161 -17.00 -3.49 4.36
CA GLN A 161 -16.14 -2.53 5.05
C GLN A 161 -16.88 -1.19 5.16
N ALA A 162 -16.80 -0.57 6.33
CA ALA A 162 -17.28 0.78 6.58
C ALA A 162 -16.22 1.55 7.35
N GLY A 163 -15.91 2.76 6.90
CA GLY A 163 -14.90 3.61 7.53
C GLY A 163 -15.36 5.06 7.65
N LEU A 164 -14.95 5.70 8.72
CA LEU A 164 -15.09 7.15 8.91
C LEU A 164 -13.71 7.73 9.18
N THR A 165 -13.21 8.54 8.26
CA THR A 165 -11.84 9.02 8.33
C THR A 165 -11.74 10.54 8.13
N GLY A 166 -10.66 11.10 8.65
CA GLY A 166 -10.21 12.47 8.43
C GLY A 166 -8.76 12.51 7.97
N TYR A 167 -8.32 13.67 7.56
CA TYR A 167 -6.92 13.93 7.23
C TYR A 167 -6.15 14.30 8.49
N CYS A 168 -4.92 13.81 8.62
CA CYS A 168 -4.01 14.17 9.70
C CYS A 168 -2.58 14.12 9.16
N SER A 169 -1.91 15.26 9.14
CA SER A 169 -0.51 15.38 8.71
C SER A 169 0.40 15.74 9.86
N MET A 170 1.59 15.15 9.88
CA MET A 170 2.70 15.47 10.78
C MET A 170 3.95 15.86 9.99
N ALA A 171 3.81 16.27 8.73
CA ALA A 171 4.93 16.48 7.85
C ALA A 171 5.70 17.78 8.15
N VAL A 172 4.98 18.89 8.42
CA VAL A 172 5.55 20.19 8.80
C VAL A 172 5.08 20.53 10.20
N ASP A 173 3.78 20.70 10.36
CA ASP A 173 3.10 20.94 11.62
C ASP A 173 1.97 19.91 11.79
N TRP A 174 1.42 19.81 13.01
CA TRP A 174 0.27 18.98 13.25
C TRP A 174 -0.97 19.63 12.63
N GLU A 175 -1.50 19.00 11.60
CA GLU A 175 -2.76 19.39 10.96
C GLU A 175 -3.74 18.22 11.03
N ALA A 176 -4.96 18.48 11.48
CA ALA A 176 -6.01 17.48 11.49
C ALA A 176 -7.34 18.08 11.05
N SER A 177 -8.03 17.40 10.13
CA SER A 177 -9.40 17.76 9.74
C SER A 177 -10.41 16.97 10.55
N THR A 178 -11.63 17.45 10.69
CA THR A 178 -12.72 16.65 11.24
C THR A 178 -12.95 15.40 10.39
N PRO A 179 -13.17 14.20 10.98
CA PRO A 179 -13.46 12.98 10.23
C PRO A 179 -14.85 13.08 9.58
N LYS A 180 -14.88 13.32 8.28
CA LYS A 180 -16.12 13.49 7.49
C LYS A 180 -16.20 12.52 6.32
N ARG A 181 -15.08 11.86 5.96
CA ARG A 181 -15.04 11.00 4.80
C ARG A 181 -15.51 9.58 5.16
N ILE A 182 -16.59 9.18 4.54
CA ILE A 182 -17.22 7.87 4.73
C ILE A 182 -16.78 6.96 3.59
N THR A 183 -16.23 5.81 3.93
CA THR A 183 -15.95 4.70 3.01
C THR A 183 -16.96 3.60 3.28
N ALA A 184 -17.54 3.03 2.22
CA ALA A 184 -18.46 1.90 2.32
C ALA A 184 -18.24 0.96 1.14
N LEU A 185 -17.70 -0.23 1.39
CA LEU A 185 -17.35 -1.22 0.37
C LEU A 185 -18.04 -2.54 0.66
N LEU A 186 -18.52 -3.17 -0.41
CA LEU A 186 -18.96 -4.56 -0.42
C LEU A 186 -18.02 -5.33 -1.32
N GLY A 187 -17.71 -6.56 -0.96
CA GLY A 187 -16.78 -7.37 -1.73
C GLY A 187 -17.02 -8.86 -1.63
N THR A 188 -16.35 -9.55 -2.51
CA THR A 188 -16.28 -11.00 -2.53
C THR A 188 -14.83 -11.45 -2.64
N ASP A 189 -14.53 -12.56 -1.99
CA ASP A 189 -13.22 -13.21 -2.03
C ASP A 189 -13.42 -14.67 -2.46
N VAL A 190 -12.85 -15.05 -3.59
CA VAL A 190 -12.97 -16.38 -4.17
C VAL A 190 -11.58 -17.04 -4.20
N TYR A 191 -11.43 -18.14 -3.49
CA TYR A 191 -10.17 -18.87 -3.41
C TYR A 191 -10.23 -20.20 -4.17
N LEU A 192 -9.42 -20.31 -5.22
CA LEU A 192 -9.32 -21.52 -6.05
C LEU A 192 -8.15 -22.39 -5.58
N ASN A 193 -8.43 -23.34 -4.70
CA ASN A 193 -7.42 -24.22 -4.08
C ASN A 193 -6.53 -24.94 -5.11
N LYS A 194 -7.11 -25.41 -6.24
CA LYS A 194 -6.36 -26.14 -7.28
C LYS A 194 -5.21 -25.34 -7.85
N TRP A 195 -5.35 -24.01 -7.95
CA TRP A 195 -4.36 -23.12 -8.54
C TRP A 195 -3.67 -22.23 -7.51
N ASN A 196 -4.04 -22.38 -6.23
CA ASN A 196 -3.58 -21.51 -5.16
C ASN A 196 -3.75 -20.02 -5.51
N THR A 197 -4.91 -19.70 -6.09
CA THR A 197 -5.21 -18.37 -6.65
C THR A 197 -6.44 -17.79 -5.97
N GLN A 198 -6.33 -16.55 -5.55
CA GLN A 198 -7.38 -15.77 -4.91
C GLN A 198 -7.83 -14.66 -5.86
N PHE A 199 -9.14 -14.53 -6.04
CA PHE A 199 -9.78 -13.44 -6.74
C PHE A 199 -10.58 -12.63 -5.75
N ARG A 200 -10.35 -11.34 -5.71
CA ARG A 200 -11.09 -10.42 -4.85
C ARG A 200 -11.73 -9.33 -5.70
N ALA A 201 -13.00 -9.08 -5.49
CA ALA A 201 -13.72 -7.97 -6.10
C ALA A 201 -14.38 -7.14 -5.00
N ARG A 202 -14.18 -5.84 -5.04
CA ARG A 202 -14.77 -4.89 -4.09
C ARG A 202 -15.35 -3.71 -4.84
N GLY A 203 -16.51 -3.23 -4.43
CA GLY A 203 -17.13 -2.05 -5.01
C GLY A 203 -17.87 -1.25 -3.97
N GLY A 204 -18.06 0.03 -4.24
CA GLY A 204 -18.76 0.94 -3.36
C GLY A 204 -18.19 2.35 -3.36
N ARG A 205 -18.36 3.04 -2.22
CA ARG A 205 -17.84 4.38 -2.00
C ARG A 205 -16.44 4.32 -1.42
N PHE A 206 -15.48 4.85 -2.16
CA PHE A 206 -14.10 4.93 -1.75
C PHE A 206 -13.80 6.16 -0.88
N LEU A 207 -12.54 6.29 -0.50
CA LEU A 207 -12.07 7.26 0.47
C LEU A 207 -12.28 8.73 0.06
N TYR A 208 -12.23 9.03 -1.22
CA TYR A 208 -12.38 10.39 -1.75
C TYR A 208 -13.81 10.73 -2.16
N GLU A 209 -14.77 9.95 -1.64
CA GLU A 209 -16.21 10.11 -1.90
C GLU A 209 -16.64 9.67 -3.30
N ASP A 210 -15.70 9.11 -4.07
CA ASP A 210 -15.93 8.53 -5.37
C ASP A 210 -16.51 7.11 -5.27
N TYR A 211 -17.21 6.70 -6.31
CA TYR A 211 -17.77 5.35 -6.43
C TYR A 211 -17.00 4.57 -7.49
N GLY A 212 -16.75 3.31 -7.19
CA GLY A 212 -16.00 2.49 -8.12
C GLY A 212 -15.93 1.03 -7.74
N ALA A 213 -15.07 0.30 -8.44
CA ALA A 213 -14.80 -1.10 -8.20
C ALA A 213 -13.30 -1.39 -8.35
N ILE A 214 -12.81 -2.33 -7.54
CA ILE A 214 -11.45 -2.89 -7.63
C ILE A 214 -11.60 -4.40 -7.78
N VAL A 215 -10.85 -4.96 -8.73
CA VAL A 215 -10.72 -6.40 -8.91
C VAL A 215 -9.26 -6.76 -8.81
N GLU A 216 -8.96 -7.77 -8.01
CA GLU A 216 -7.60 -8.26 -7.74
C GLU A 216 -7.54 -9.76 -8.05
N ALA A 217 -6.46 -10.20 -8.65
CA ALA A 217 -6.15 -11.62 -8.83
C ALA A 217 -4.76 -11.89 -8.26
N MET A 218 -4.67 -12.75 -7.26
CA MET A 218 -3.43 -13.03 -6.52
C MET A 218 -3.14 -14.53 -6.58
N ARG A 219 -1.93 -14.89 -6.99
CA ARG A 219 -1.45 -16.26 -6.94
C ARG A 219 -0.42 -16.42 -5.82
N HIS A 220 -0.71 -17.34 -4.92
CA HIS A 220 0.15 -17.64 -3.78
C HIS A 220 1.12 -18.77 -4.13
N PHE A 221 2.40 -18.51 -3.97
CA PHE A 221 3.48 -19.49 -4.06
C PHE A 221 4.05 -19.73 -2.65
N ASN A 222 4.92 -20.72 -2.50
CA ASN A 222 5.46 -21.07 -1.17
C ASN A 222 6.16 -19.91 -0.45
N HIS A 223 6.83 -19.04 -1.21
CA HIS A 223 7.66 -17.95 -0.65
C HIS A 223 7.30 -16.56 -1.20
N CYS A 224 6.36 -16.45 -2.12
CA CYS A 224 5.92 -15.19 -2.65
C CYS A 224 4.45 -15.23 -3.08
N THR A 225 3.85 -14.06 -3.19
CA THR A 225 2.53 -13.86 -3.79
C THR A 225 2.67 -12.86 -4.91
N VAL A 226 2.14 -13.19 -6.08
CA VAL A 226 2.10 -12.28 -7.23
C VAL A 226 0.65 -11.97 -7.54
N GLY A 227 0.34 -10.71 -7.73
CA GLY A 227 -1.01 -10.27 -8.00
C GLY A 227 -1.06 -9.20 -9.06
N VAL A 228 -2.23 -9.08 -9.68
CA VAL A 228 -2.59 -7.98 -10.57
C VAL A 228 -3.90 -7.38 -10.08
N TYR A 229 -4.08 -6.09 -10.29
CA TYR A 229 -5.33 -5.42 -9.97
C TYR A 229 -5.77 -4.51 -11.11
N GLY A 230 -7.08 -4.31 -11.18
CA GLY A 230 -7.71 -3.27 -11.99
C GLY A 230 -8.67 -2.48 -11.12
N GLU A 231 -8.67 -1.17 -11.26
CA GLU A 231 -9.49 -0.24 -10.52
C GLU A 231 -10.21 0.70 -11.48
N TYR A 232 -11.44 0.97 -11.17
CA TYR A 232 -12.25 1.99 -11.83
C TYR A 232 -12.97 2.82 -10.78
N SER A 233 -12.86 4.14 -10.88
CA SER A 233 -13.71 5.06 -10.11
C SER A 233 -14.24 6.18 -11.01
N ASN A 234 -15.40 6.73 -10.64
CA ASN A 234 -16.08 7.75 -11.43
C ASN A 234 -15.29 9.06 -11.51
N GLU A 235 -14.49 9.39 -10.50
CA GLU A 235 -13.66 10.60 -10.45
C GLU A 235 -12.18 10.33 -10.69
N GLY A 236 -11.67 9.19 -10.20
CA GLY A 236 -10.26 8.80 -10.32
C GLY A 236 -9.90 8.11 -11.65
N GLY A 237 -10.91 7.74 -12.47
CA GLY A 237 -10.70 7.09 -13.77
C GLY A 237 -10.35 5.61 -13.66
N LYS A 238 -9.45 5.14 -14.53
CA LYS A 238 -9.04 3.74 -14.62
C LYS A 238 -7.59 3.60 -14.22
N ASN A 239 -7.30 2.61 -13.39
CA ASN A 239 -5.95 2.26 -12.97
C ASN A 239 -5.77 0.75 -12.99
N ALA A 240 -4.55 0.28 -13.27
CA ALA A 240 -4.20 -1.13 -13.22
C ALA A 240 -2.73 -1.27 -12.83
N GLY A 241 -2.42 -2.38 -12.15
CA GLY A 241 -1.05 -2.65 -11.71
C GLY A 241 -0.85 -4.08 -11.24
N PHE A 242 0.31 -4.32 -10.70
CA PHE A 242 0.75 -5.61 -10.18
C PHE A 242 1.62 -5.40 -8.95
#